data_25e088d1514bc1f8ad08a4a4a33c5846
#
_entry.id   25e088d1514bc1f8ad08a4a4a33c5846
#
_cell.length_a   1.000
_cell.length_b   1.000
_cell.length_c   1.000
_cell.angle_alpha   90.00
_cell.angle_beta   90.00
_cell.angle_gamma   90.00
#
_symmetry.space_group_name_H-M   'P 1'
#
loop_
_entity.id
_entity.type
_entity.pdbx_description
1 polymer ?
#
loop_
_entity_poly.entity_id
_entity_poly.type
_entity_poly.pdbx_seq_one_letter_code
_entity_poly.pdbx_strand_id
1 'polypeptide(L)'
;NRLEFKKLKNGATLIDDTYNASLDSIKSSLELLIKREGKRKIAIIGDVLELGTFSKNLHEEIGKVLLNSDLDYIITIGNETKYTDEYLKNNNYDNLKHFNNENESYEYINNLLKDGDLVLFKGSHGMHLSNIIKYLVDNQK
;
A
#
# COMPACT_ATOMS: atom_id res chain seq x y z
N ASN A 1 -11.83 10.97 1.08
CA ASN A 1 -12.07 10.29 2.33
C ASN A 1 -13.07 9.17 2.23
N ARG A 2 -13.15 8.58 1.07
CA ARG A 2 -14.05 7.46 0.95
C ARG A 2 -13.34 6.30 0.32
N LEU A 3 -13.73 5.16 0.80
CA LEU A 3 -13.18 3.90 0.42
C LEU A 3 -13.92 3.40 -0.81
N GLU A 4 -13.19 3.05 -1.86
CA GLU A 4 -13.79 2.53 -3.09
C GLU A 4 -13.17 1.20 -3.45
N PHE A 5 -13.99 0.31 -3.99
CA PHE A 5 -13.54 -1.01 -4.47
C PHE A 5 -13.61 -1.05 -5.98
N LYS A 6 -12.54 -1.55 -6.61
CA LYS A 6 -12.48 -1.72 -8.06
C LYS A 6 -11.99 -3.12 -8.38
N LYS A 7 -12.69 -3.80 -9.27
CA LYS A 7 -12.25 -5.11 -9.73
C LYS A 7 -11.54 -4.97 -11.07
N LEU A 8 -10.33 -5.49 -11.16
CA LEU A 8 -9.58 -5.51 -12.40
C LEU A 8 -10.02 -6.68 -13.28
N LYS A 9 -9.77 -6.58 -14.57
CA LYS A 9 -10.12 -7.64 -15.54
C LYS A 9 -9.43 -8.96 -15.19
N ASN A 10 -8.23 -8.88 -14.63
CA ASN A 10 -7.49 -10.11 -14.26
C ASN A 10 -8.00 -10.78 -12.98
N GLY A 11 -8.98 -10.20 -12.31
CA GLY A 11 -9.55 -10.79 -11.11
C GLY A 11 -9.03 -10.25 -9.79
N ALA A 12 -8.07 -9.34 -9.82
CA ALA A 12 -7.63 -8.65 -8.61
C ALA A 12 -8.66 -7.60 -8.21
N THR A 13 -8.83 -7.41 -6.89
CA THR A 13 -9.72 -6.38 -6.36
C THR A 13 -8.86 -5.31 -5.67
N LEU A 14 -9.06 -4.06 -6.05
CA LEU A 14 -8.35 -2.93 -5.48
C LEU A 14 -9.24 -2.22 -4.48
N ILE A 15 -8.65 -1.83 -3.34
CA ILE A 15 -9.31 -0.99 -2.35
C ILE A 15 -8.63 0.37 -2.42
N ASP A 16 -9.33 1.35 -2.94
CA ASP A 16 -8.83 2.72 -3.09
C ASP A 16 -9.15 3.50 -1.82
N ASP A 17 -8.13 3.73 -1.01
CA ASP A 17 -8.24 4.51 0.22
C ASP A 17 -7.12 5.55 0.22
N THR A 18 -7.02 6.31 -0.90
CA THR A 18 -5.91 7.20 -1.18
C THR A 18 -6.16 8.65 -0.85
N TYR A 19 -7.30 8.96 -0.23
CA TYR A 19 -7.66 10.36 0.03
C TYR A 19 -6.79 10.96 1.14
N ASN A 20 -6.59 10.22 2.22
CA ASN A 20 -5.83 10.71 3.37
C ASN A 20 -5.21 9.55 4.11
N ALA A 21 -4.19 9.83 4.94
CA ALA A 21 -3.52 8.79 5.70
C ALA A 21 -3.05 9.31 7.05
N SER A 22 -3.26 8.50 8.07
CA SER A 22 -2.74 8.67 9.41
C SER A 22 -2.47 7.27 9.96
N LEU A 23 -1.77 7.18 11.06
CA LEU A 23 -1.52 5.87 11.66
C LEU A 23 -2.82 5.15 11.99
N ASP A 24 -3.79 5.86 12.59
CA ASP A 24 -5.08 5.26 12.94
C ASP A 24 -5.87 4.82 11.72
N SER A 25 -5.89 5.63 10.66
CA SER A 25 -6.64 5.28 9.46
C SER A 25 -5.97 4.11 8.72
N ILE A 26 -4.65 4.01 8.76
CA ILE A 26 -3.94 2.87 8.20
C ILE A 26 -4.30 1.59 8.97
N LYS A 27 -4.33 1.65 10.30
CA LYS A 27 -4.75 0.50 11.11
C LYS A 27 -6.15 0.04 10.75
N SER A 28 -7.09 0.98 10.64
CA SER A 28 -8.47 0.66 10.30
C SER A 28 -8.60 0.03 8.92
N SER A 29 -7.86 0.56 7.95
CA SER A 29 -7.90 0.03 6.58
C SER A 29 -7.30 -1.36 6.50
N LEU A 30 -6.22 -1.61 7.27
CA LEU A 30 -5.62 -2.95 7.32
C LEU A 30 -6.55 -3.96 7.96
N GLU A 31 -7.28 -3.57 9.01
CA GLU A 31 -8.28 -4.45 9.60
C GLU A 31 -9.36 -4.84 8.59
N LEU A 32 -9.81 -3.87 7.80
CA LEU A 32 -10.78 -4.13 6.75
C LEU A 32 -10.21 -5.11 5.72
N LEU A 33 -8.96 -4.89 5.29
CA LEU A 33 -8.30 -5.74 4.31
C LEU A 33 -8.22 -7.18 4.78
N ILE A 34 -7.79 -7.38 6.03
CA ILE A 34 -7.57 -8.72 6.58
C ILE A 34 -8.87 -9.48 6.77
N LYS A 35 -9.95 -8.78 7.09
CA LYS A 35 -11.24 -9.43 7.34
C LYS A 35 -11.96 -9.84 6.06
N ARG A 36 -11.60 -9.27 4.91
CA ARG A 36 -12.26 -9.61 3.66
C ARG A 36 -11.62 -10.84 3.04
N GLU A 37 -12.38 -11.49 2.17
CA GLU A 37 -11.89 -12.68 1.47
C GLU A 37 -10.96 -12.29 0.33
N GLY A 38 -9.92 -13.07 0.14
CA GLY A 38 -8.94 -12.87 -0.91
C GLY A 38 -7.84 -13.89 -0.77
N LYS A 39 -7.28 -14.33 -1.90
CA LYS A 39 -6.20 -15.33 -1.89
C LYS A 39 -4.89 -14.75 -1.40
N ARG A 40 -4.58 -13.52 -1.80
CA ARG A 40 -3.42 -12.80 -1.28
C ARG A 40 -3.88 -11.42 -0.79
N LYS A 41 -3.35 -11.00 0.36
CA LYS A 41 -3.61 -9.67 0.92
C LYS A 41 -2.37 -8.83 0.72
N ILE A 42 -2.50 -7.76 -0.05
CA ILE A 42 -1.38 -6.90 -0.45
C ILE A 42 -1.66 -5.48 0.02
N ALA A 43 -0.65 -4.84 0.61
CA ALA A 43 -0.75 -3.42 1.00
C ALA A 43 0.25 -2.60 0.20
N ILE A 44 -0.22 -1.52 -0.41
CA ILE A 44 0.60 -0.54 -1.13
C ILE A 44 0.45 0.78 -0.38
N ILE A 45 1.53 1.18 0.30
CA ILE A 45 1.50 2.26 1.27
C ILE A 45 2.41 3.39 0.79
N GLY A 46 1.83 4.58 0.67
CA GLY A 46 2.59 5.80 0.37
C GLY A 46 2.88 6.58 1.64
N ASP A 47 3.71 7.61 1.50
CA ASP A 47 4.08 8.46 2.63
C ASP A 47 2.87 9.09 3.31
N VAL A 48 2.97 9.24 4.63
CA VAL A 48 2.14 10.17 5.37
C VAL A 48 2.92 11.48 5.40
N LEU A 49 2.36 12.52 4.79
CA LEU A 49 3.06 13.78 4.60
C LEU A 49 2.87 14.76 5.76
N GLU A 50 3.71 15.79 5.79
CA GLU A 50 3.62 16.93 6.69
C GLU A 50 3.81 16.59 8.17
N LEU A 51 4.66 15.60 8.44
CA LEU A 51 4.93 15.17 9.82
C LEU A 51 6.18 15.81 10.41
N GLY A 52 7.01 16.46 9.59
CA GLY A 52 8.24 17.06 10.06
C GLY A 52 9.14 16.05 10.77
N THR A 53 9.59 16.38 11.96
CA THR A 53 10.52 15.54 12.73
C THR A 53 9.88 14.25 13.24
N PHE A 54 8.56 14.14 13.20
CA PHE A 54 7.86 12.93 13.65
C PHE A 54 7.79 11.85 12.55
N SER A 55 8.23 12.18 11.33
CA SER A 55 8.04 11.30 10.18
C SER A 55 8.73 9.95 10.34
N LYS A 56 9.99 9.94 10.76
CA LYS A 56 10.73 8.70 10.93
C LYS A 56 10.03 7.77 11.92
N ASN A 57 9.70 8.29 13.10
CA ASN A 57 9.08 7.47 14.14
C ASN A 57 7.72 6.94 13.69
N LEU A 58 6.92 7.78 13.05
CA LEU A 58 5.60 7.35 12.58
C LEU A 58 5.71 6.29 11.50
N HIS A 59 6.63 6.47 10.55
CA HIS A 59 6.78 5.50 9.46
C HIS A 59 7.34 4.16 9.97
N GLU A 60 8.14 4.17 11.02
CA GLU A 60 8.55 2.94 11.69
C GLU A 60 7.36 2.27 12.38
N GLU A 61 6.48 3.05 13.01
CA GLU A 61 5.26 2.50 13.63
C GLU A 61 4.34 1.90 12.58
N ILE A 62 4.24 2.51 11.41
CA ILE A 62 3.49 1.94 10.29
C ILE A 62 4.10 0.59 9.90
N GLY A 63 5.42 0.51 9.86
CA GLY A 63 6.11 -0.75 9.59
C GLY A 63 5.75 -1.82 10.59
N LYS A 64 5.68 -1.47 11.85
CA LYS A 64 5.30 -2.41 12.91
C LYS A 64 3.86 -2.91 12.73
N VAL A 65 2.95 -1.99 12.40
CA VAL A 65 1.55 -2.36 12.15
C VAL A 65 1.45 -3.30 10.95
N LEU A 66 2.15 -2.98 9.87
CA LEU A 66 2.16 -3.82 8.66
C LEU A 66 2.74 -5.21 8.96
N LEU A 67 3.84 -5.27 9.70
CA LEU A 67 4.49 -6.54 10.06
C LEU A 67 3.52 -7.46 10.79
N ASN A 68 2.66 -6.90 11.63
CA ASN A 68 1.74 -7.66 12.48
C ASN A 68 0.37 -7.88 11.82
N SER A 69 0.20 -7.48 10.56
CA SER A 69 -1.10 -7.56 9.87
C SER A 69 -1.27 -8.79 8.99
N ASP A 70 -0.34 -9.71 9.02
CA ASP A 70 -0.44 -10.99 8.28
C ASP A 70 -0.66 -10.78 6.78
N LEU A 71 0.14 -9.89 6.18
CA LEU A 71 0.06 -9.57 4.77
C LEU A 71 0.95 -10.49 3.94
N ASP A 72 0.52 -10.77 2.71
CA ASP A 72 1.28 -11.62 1.78
C ASP A 72 2.33 -10.83 1.00
N TYR A 73 2.11 -9.54 0.79
CA TYR A 73 3.04 -8.68 0.08
C TYR A 73 2.86 -7.23 0.49
N ILE A 74 3.95 -6.49 0.58
CA ILE A 74 3.92 -5.06 0.95
C ILE A 74 4.77 -4.27 -0.04
N ILE A 75 4.19 -3.19 -0.57
CA ILE A 75 4.91 -2.23 -1.41
C ILE A 75 4.85 -0.88 -0.72
N THR A 76 6.01 -0.22 -0.59
CA THR A 76 6.09 1.11 -0.01
C THR A 76 6.56 2.08 -1.09
N ILE A 77 5.98 3.29 -1.09
CA ILE A 77 6.25 4.29 -2.13
C ILE A 77 6.48 5.65 -1.49
N GLY A 78 7.64 6.25 -1.77
CA GLY A 78 7.95 7.60 -1.34
C GLY A 78 9.26 7.70 -0.58
N ASN A 79 9.61 8.93 -0.20
CA ASN A 79 10.85 9.18 0.52
C ASN A 79 10.76 8.81 2.00
N GLU A 80 9.57 8.97 2.59
CA GLU A 80 9.40 8.73 4.02
C GLU A 80 9.14 7.26 4.33
N THR A 81 8.48 6.55 3.44
CA THR A 81 8.22 5.11 3.63
C THR A 81 9.50 4.27 3.57
N LYS A 82 10.65 4.87 3.23
CA LYS A 82 11.93 4.16 3.35
C LYS A 82 12.14 3.66 4.78
N TYR A 83 11.67 4.41 5.78
CA TYR A 83 11.79 3.98 7.18
C TYR A 83 10.92 2.76 7.46
N THR A 84 9.74 2.71 6.83
CA THR A 84 8.84 1.55 6.90
C THR A 84 9.49 0.33 6.24
N ASP A 85 10.06 0.52 5.06
CA ASP A 85 10.73 -0.53 4.31
C ASP A 85 11.92 -1.09 5.11
N GLU A 86 12.74 -0.22 5.68
CA GLU A 86 13.89 -0.63 6.49
C GLU A 86 13.45 -1.41 7.73
N TYR A 87 12.38 -0.95 8.39
CA TYR A 87 11.85 -1.65 9.56
C TYR A 87 11.42 -3.07 9.21
N LEU A 88 10.71 -3.22 8.10
CA LEU A 88 10.23 -4.53 7.65
C LEU A 88 11.39 -5.44 7.28
N LYS A 89 12.39 -4.93 6.57
CA LYS A 89 13.58 -5.70 6.23
C LYS A 89 14.34 -6.16 7.48
N ASN A 90 14.50 -5.26 8.44
CA ASN A 90 15.22 -5.57 9.67
C ASN A 90 14.49 -6.61 10.52
N ASN A 91 13.20 -6.81 10.27
CA ASN A 91 12.40 -7.82 10.95
C ASN A 91 12.10 -9.01 10.05
N ASN A 92 12.92 -9.20 9.01
CA ASN A 92 12.92 -10.38 8.15
C ASN A 92 11.64 -10.58 7.34
N TYR A 93 10.98 -9.48 6.99
CA TYR A 93 9.83 -9.54 6.08
C TYR A 93 10.37 -9.45 4.64
N ASP A 94 10.18 -10.51 3.84
CA ASP A 94 10.84 -10.65 2.55
C ASP A 94 10.01 -10.25 1.34
N ASN A 95 8.69 -10.41 1.40
CA ASN A 95 7.80 -10.09 0.27
C ASN A 95 7.53 -8.59 0.24
N LEU A 96 8.54 -7.83 -0.12
CA LEU A 96 8.61 -6.40 0.08
C LEU A 96 9.28 -5.72 -1.11
N LYS A 97 8.75 -4.60 -1.54
CA LYS A 97 9.36 -3.77 -2.59
C LYS A 97 9.15 -2.31 -2.26
N HIS A 98 10.19 -1.50 -2.45
CA HIS A 98 10.14 -0.06 -2.22
C HIS A 98 10.40 0.69 -3.53
N PHE A 99 9.64 1.78 -3.76
CA PHE A 99 9.86 2.70 -4.87
C PHE A 99 9.92 4.13 -4.33
N ASN A 100 10.75 4.97 -4.94
CA ASN A 100 10.89 6.36 -4.52
C ASN A 100 9.68 7.22 -4.91
N ASN A 101 9.00 6.87 -5.99
CA ASN A 101 7.80 7.57 -6.42
C ASN A 101 6.84 6.61 -7.13
N GLU A 102 5.60 7.07 -7.33
CA GLU A 102 4.56 6.19 -7.88
C GLU A 102 4.83 5.78 -9.33
N ASN A 103 5.47 6.64 -10.12
CA ASN A 103 5.75 6.33 -11.53
C ASN A 103 6.61 5.07 -11.69
N GLU A 104 7.57 4.89 -10.81
CA GLU A 104 8.48 3.75 -10.87
C GLU A 104 7.79 2.43 -10.56
N SER A 105 6.62 2.49 -9.95
CA SER A 105 5.94 1.30 -9.46
C SER A 105 4.94 0.69 -10.46
N TYR A 106 4.55 1.43 -11.47
CA TYR A 106 3.41 1.08 -12.32
C TYR A 106 3.52 -0.31 -12.95
N GLU A 107 4.61 -0.55 -13.66
CA GLU A 107 4.78 -1.81 -14.38
C GLU A 107 4.97 -2.98 -13.41
N TYR A 108 5.73 -2.74 -12.35
CA TYR A 108 5.96 -3.78 -11.35
C TYR A 108 4.65 -4.23 -10.71
N ILE A 109 3.80 -3.29 -10.31
CA ILE A 109 2.53 -3.61 -9.66
C ILE A 109 1.60 -4.31 -10.66
N ASN A 110 1.55 -3.81 -11.89
CA ASN A 110 0.70 -4.43 -12.92
C ASN A 110 1.08 -5.88 -13.16
N ASN A 111 2.38 -6.19 -13.13
CA ASN A 111 2.86 -7.55 -13.32
C ASN A 111 2.69 -8.44 -12.07
N LEU A 112 2.68 -7.83 -10.90
CA LEU A 112 2.55 -8.56 -9.64
C LEU A 112 1.14 -9.09 -9.41
N LEU A 113 0.14 -8.28 -9.72
CA LEU A 113 -1.25 -8.55 -9.35
C LEU A 113 -1.86 -9.65 -10.20
N LYS A 114 -2.64 -10.51 -9.56
CA LYS A 114 -3.29 -11.64 -10.23
C LYS A 114 -4.64 -11.94 -9.60
N ASP A 115 -5.34 -12.89 -10.20
CA ASP A 115 -6.67 -13.28 -9.78
C ASP A 115 -6.69 -13.67 -8.30
N GLY A 116 -7.68 -13.15 -7.59
CA GLY A 116 -7.86 -13.42 -6.18
C GLY A 116 -7.12 -12.47 -5.25
N ASP A 117 -6.25 -11.62 -5.78
CA ASP A 117 -5.56 -10.62 -4.95
C ASP A 117 -6.54 -9.58 -4.43
N LEU A 118 -6.34 -9.20 -3.16
CA LEU A 118 -7.03 -8.07 -2.56
C LEU A 118 -5.97 -7.06 -2.15
N VAL A 119 -6.04 -5.85 -2.72
CA VAL A 119 -4.93 -4.89 -2.68
C VAL A 119 -5.41 -3.57 -2.11
N LEU A 120 -4.84 -3.17 -0.97
CA LEU A 120 -5.14 -1.88 -0.34
C LEU A 120 -4.13 -0.83 -0.81
N PHE A 121 -4.65 0.31 -1.26
CA PHE A 121 -3.84 1.49 -1.61
C PHE A 121 -4.10 2.57 -0.58
N LYS A 122 -3.08 2.98 0.17
CA LYS A 122 -3.24 4.01 1.20
C LYS A 122 -1.97 4.85 1.36
N GLY A 123 -2.16 6.17 1.38
CA GLY A 123 -1.10 7.14 1.54
C GLY A 123 -1.72 8.53 1.55
N SER A 124 -0.94 9.56 1.87
CA SER A 124 -1.45 10.92 1.82
C SER A 124 -1.88 11.30 0.40
N HIS A 125 -2.86 12.15 0.29
CA HIS A 125 -3.41 12.57 -1.01
C HIS A 125 -2.30 13.06 -1.95
N GLY A 126 -1.34 13.81 -1.43
CA GLY A 126 -0.22 14.35 -2.21
C GLY A 126 0.71 13.29 -2.80
N MET A 127 0.57 12.03 -2.41
CA MET A 127 1.36 10.94 -2.98
C MET A 127 0.84 10.46 -4.34
N HIS A 128 -0.38 10.84 -4.70
CA HIS A 128 -0.99 10.52 -6.00
C HIS A 128 -1.07 9.03 -6.30
N LEU A 129 -1.30 8.22 -5.26
CA LEU A 129 -1.41 6.76 -5.45
C LEU A 129 -2.59 6.39 -6.34
N SER A 130 -3.59 7.26 -6.45
CA SER A 130 -4.72 7.04 -7.36
C SER A 130 -4.26 6.92 -8.82
N ASN A 131 -3.10 7.50 -9.17
CA ASN A 131 -2.53 7.35 -10.52
C ASN A 131 -2.13 5.90 -10.79
N ILE A 132 -1.69 5.16 -9.78
CA ILE A 132 -1.38 3.74 -9.91
C ILE A 132 -2.64 2.98 -10.27
N ILE A 133 -3.73 3.26 -9.56
CA ILE A 133 -5.01 2.60 -9.79
C ILE A 133 -5.49 2.86 -11.21
N LYS A 134 -5.39 4.11 -11.66
CA LYS A 134 -5.75 4.47 -13.02
C LYS A 134 -4.91 3.70 -14.04
N TYR A 135 -3.60 3.63 -13.82
CA TYR A 135 -2.71 2.87 -14.70
C TYR A 135 -3.14 1.40 -14.79
N LEU A 136 -3.44 0.78 -13.65
CA LEU A 136 -3.83 -0.62 -13.60
C LEU A 136 -5.12 -0.86 -14.37
N VAL A 137 -6.11 0.02 -14.20
CA VAL A 137 -7.38 -0.11 -14.91
C VAL A 137 -7.17 0.04 -16.42
N ASP A 138 -6.34 1.00 -16.83
CA ASP A 138 -6.14 1.31 -18.26
C ASP A 138 -5.28 0.27 -18.96
N ASN A 139 -4.45 -0.47 -18.25
CA ASN A 139 -3.47 -1.39 -18.86
C ASN A 139 -3.79 -2.88 -18.68
N GLN A 140 -4.94 -3.22 -18.16
CA GLN A 140 -5.35 -4.60 -18.03
C GLN A 140 -5.83 -5.14 -19.37
N LYS A 141 -5.47 -6.36 -19.67
CA LYS A 141 -5.84 -7.03 -20.92
C LYS A 141 -6.92 -8.07 -20.73
#